data_9b676f7094835237dd1ee5e06db6017f
#
_entry.id   9b676f7094835237dd1ee5e06db6017f
#
_cell.length_a   1.000
_cell.length_b   1.000
_cell.length_c   1.000
_cell.angle_alpha   90.00
_cell.angle_beta   90.00
_cell.angle_gamma   90.00
#
_symmetry.space_group_name_H-M   'P 1'
#
loop_
_entity.id
_entity.type
_entity.pdbx_description
1 polymer ?
#
loop_
_entity_poly.entity_id
_entity_poly.type
_entity_poly.pdbx_seq_one_letter_code
_entity_poly.pdbx_strand_id
1 'polypeptide(L)'
;AKKTGLEINELQGALQLVRSLNPRPGESLSSNDVEYIVPDAYVEKIKGRWRVKLNDSNMPRLRINDSYSSLIKRSDSSDQNQFLKDNLAEARWFLRSIESRNETLMRVAMTIVELQRGFLDHGPVAMKPMVLSDIASKLELHESTISRVTTSKYLATPQGIFELKYFFSSHVSTAGGGECSSTAVCAILKELIGA
;
A
#
# COMPACT_ATOMS: atom_id res chain seq x y z
N ALA A 1 3.31 -0.92 -60.77
CA ALA A 1 2.75 -1.45 -62.02
C ALA A 1 3.71 -2.44 -62.73
N LYS A 2 4.94 -2.07 -63.07
CA LYS A 2 5.86 -2.97 -63.81
C LYS A 2 6.32 -4.26 -63.09
N LYS A 3 6.30 -4.28 -61.74
CA LYS A 3 6.72 -5.45 -60.93
C LYS A 3 5.53 -6.28 -60.41
N THR A 4 4.34 -5.72 -60.27
CA THR A 4 3.17 -6.36 -59.66
C THR A 4 2.11 -6.80 -60.64
N GLY A 5 2.18 -6.37 -61.93
CA GLY A 5 1.17 -6.72 -62.97
C GLY A 5 -0.21 -6.10 -62.73
N LEU A 6 -0.39 -5.27 -61.72
CA LEU A 6 -1.65 -4.63 -61.36
C LEU A 6 -1.87 -3.33 -62.14
N GLU A 7 -3.12 -3.00 -62.40
CA GLU A 7 -3.50 -1.70 -62.98
C GLU A 7 -3.24 -0.57 -61.98
N ILE A 8 -3.01 0.67 -62.49
CA ILE A 8 -2.67 1.85 -61.70
C ILE A 8 -3.76 2.18 -60.68
N ASN A 9 -5.03 2.00 -61.03
CA ASN A 9 -6.18 2.24 -60.16
C ASN A 9 -6.23 1.25 -58.98
N GLU A 10 -5.94 -0.03 -59.23
CA GLU A 10 -5.86 -1.06 -58.17
C GLU A 10 -4.69 -0.80 -57.21
N LEU A 11 -3.57 -0.34 -57.75
CA LEU A 11 -2.40 0.03 -56.95
C LEU A 11 -2.65 1.24 -56.09
N GLN A 12 -3.41 2.23 -56.56
CA GLN A 12 -3.83 3.39 -55.76
C GLN A 12 -4.79 3.00 -54.66
N GLY A 13 -5.76 2.09 -54.92
CA GLY A 13 -6.66 1.56 -53.92
C GLY A 13 -5.93 0.80 -52.81
N ALA A 14 -4.98 -0.05 -53.18
CA ALA A 14 -4.16 -0.78 -52.22
C ALA A 14 -3.29 0.16 -51.36
N LEU A 15 -2.71 1.22 -51.95
CA LEU A 15 -1.96 2.23 -51.25
C LEU A 15 -2.82 3.02 -50.25
N GLN A 16 -4.05 3.37 -50.61
CA GLN A 16 -4.99 4.03 -49.70
C GLN A 16 -5.35 3.11 -48.55
N LEU A 17 -5.58 1.83 -48.77
CA LEU A 17 -5.85 0.85 -47.76
C LEU A 17 -4.69 0.71 -46.79
N VAL A 18 -3.46 0.58 -47.29
CA VAL A 18 -2.27 0.49 -46.45
C VAL A 18 -2.07 1.77 -45.59
N ARG A 19 -2.35 2.94 -46.17
CA ARG A 19 -2.27 4.22 -45.45
C ARG A 19 -3.35 4.39 -44.39
N SER A 20 -4.50 3.73 -44.53
CA SER A 20 -5.59 3.78 -43.52
C SER A 20 -5.39 2.81 -42.38
N LEU A 21 -4.47 1.84 -42.51
CA LEU A 21 -4.13 0.91 -41.44
C LEU A 21 -3.38 1.60 -40.32
N ASN A 22 -3.76 1.30 -39.08
CA ASN A 22 -3.02 1.79 -37.89
C ASN A 22 -1.67 1.07 -37.80
N PRO A 23 -0.52 1.77 -37.87
CA PRO A 23 0.80 1.15 -37.75
C PRO A 23 1.06 0.50 -36.38
N ARG A 24 0.26 0.87 -35.36
CA ARG A 24 0.38 0.36 -33.99
C ARG A 24 -0.96 -0.08 -33.42
N PRO A 25 -1.54 -1.17 -33.94
CA PRO A 25 -2.88 -1.61 -33.53
C PRO A 25 -2.97 -1.98 -32.04
N GLY A 26 -1.85 -2.33 -31.40
CA GLY A 26 -1.79 -2.65 -29.97
C GLY A 26 -1.87 -1.43 -29.04
N GLU A 27 -1.62 -0.21 -29.53
CA GLU A 27 -1.73 1.00 -28.68
C GLU A 27 -3.17 1.26 -28.22
N SER A 28 -4.16 0.87 -29.01
CA SER A 28 -5.58 0.99 -28.62
C SER A 28 -6.01 -0.02 -27.55
N LEU A 29 -5.23 -1.08 -27.34
CA LEU A 29 -5.48 -2.12 -26.35
C LEU A 29 -4.64 -1.93 -25.07
N SER A 30 -3.55 -1.18 -25.18
CA SER A 30 -2.75 -0.79 -24.02
C SER A 30 -3.34 0.48 -23.39
N SER A 31 -4.36 0.33 -22.56
CA SER A 31 -4.68 1.37 -21.57
C SER A 31 -3.51 1.40 -20.57
N ASN A 32 -2.51 2.22 -20.83
CA ASN A 32 -1.49 2.58 -19.84
C ASN A 32 -2.11 3.49 -18.77
N ASP A 33 -3.16 3.02 -18.11
CA ASP A 33 -3.59 3.60 -16.84
C ASP A 33 -2.50 3.26 -15.81
N VAL A 34 -1.52 4.15 -15.71
CA VAL A 34 -0.52 4.07 -14.65
C VAL A 34 -1.23 4.34 -13.34
N GLU A 35 -1.55 3.27 -12.63
CA GLU A 35 -2.17 3.34 -11.33
C GLU A 35 -1.13 3.86 -10.32
N TYR A 36 -1.26 5.14 -9.93
CA TYR A 36 -0.37 5.75 -8.94
C TYR A 36 -0.77 5.28 -7.55
N ILE A 37 0.13 4.53 -6.91
CA ILE A 37 -0.07 4.07 -5.54
C ILE A 37 0.23 5.24 -4.58
N VAL A 38 -0.80 5.67 -3.83
CA VAL A 38 -0.64 6.65 -2.75
C VAL A 38 -0.27 5.91 -1.46
N PRO A 39 0.90 6.17 -0.85
CA PRO A 39 1.30 5.47 0.36
C PRO A 39 0.47 5.90 1.56
N ASP A 40 0.20 4.94 2.47
CA ASP A 40 -0.51 5.16 3.73
C ASP A 40 0.41 5.73 4.82
N ALA A 41 1.72 5.44 4.72
CA ALA A 41 2.73 5.94 5.65
C ALA A 41 4.06 6.22 4.94
N TYR A 42 4.84 7.11 5.53
CA TYR A 42 6.17 7.52 5.08
C TYR A 42 7.21 7.16 6.13
N VAL A 43 8.40 6.77 5.67
CA VAL A 43 9.56 6.53 6.54
C VAL A 43 10.62 7.59 6.26
N GLU A 44 11.01 8.32 7.30
CA GLU A 44 12.00 9.38 7.22
C GLU A 44 13.12 9.13 8.24
N LYS A 45 14.37 9.48 7.87
CA LYS A 45 15.51 9.42 8.79
C LYS A 45 15.73 10.78 9.44
N ILE A 46 15.33 10.93 10.71
CA ILE A 46 15.48 12.17 11.48
C ILE A 46 16.54 11.97 12.56
N LYS A 47 17.60 12.78 12.55
CA LYS A 47 18.72 12.70 13.52
C LYS A 47 19.29 11.28 13.65
N GLY A 48 19.45 10.55 12.53
CA GLY A 48 19.99 9.20 12.48
C GLY A 48 19.03 8.08 12.92
N ARG A 49 17.79 8.41 13.27
CA ARG A 49 16.75 7.42 13.62
C ARG A 49 15.66 7.39 12.58
N TRP A 50 15.19 6.19 12.24
CA TRP A 50 14.06 6.00 11.37
C TRP A 50 12.74 6.32 12.11
N ARG A 51 11.89 7.11 11.50
CA ARG A 51 10.55 7.45 12.01
C ARG A 51 9.51 7.18 10.95
N VAL A 52 8.34 6.75 11.41
CA VAL A 52 7.15 6.54 10.58
C VAL A 52 6.20 7.70 10.81
N LYS A 53 5.62 8.22 9.74
CA LYS A 53 4.56 9.22 9.75
C LYS A 53 3.42 8.72 8.88
N LEU A 54 2.19 8.74 9.39
CA LEU A 54 1.01 8.43 8.58
C LEU A 54 0.73 9.53 7.55
N ASN A 55 0.12 9.14 6.44
CA ASN A 55 -0.28 10.07 5.40
C ASN A 55 -1.65 10.69 5.74
N ASP A 56 -1.62 11.92 6.26
CA ASP A 56 -2.83 12.65 6.63
C ASP A 56 -3.76 12.96 5.44
N SER A 57 -3.20 12.96 4.21
CA SER A 57 -3.99 13.22 2.99
C SER A 57 -4.94 12.08 2.65
N ASN A 58 -4.60 10.86 3.08
CA ASN A 58 -5.40 9.66 2.84
C ASN A 58 -6.41 9.37 3.97
N MET A 59 -6.41 10.20 5.03
CA MET A 59 -7.28 10.03 6.19
C MET A 59 -8.45 10.99 6.13
N PRO A 60 -9.70 10.52 6.25
CA PRO A 60 -10.84 11.39 6.34
C PRO A 60 -10.81 12.17 7.66
N ARG A 61 -10.85 13.50 7.57
CA ARG A 61 -10.98 14.37 8.75
C ARG A 61 -12.44 14.46 9.12
N LEU A 62 -12.87 13.61 10.04
CA LEU A 62 -14.24 13.57 10.53
C LEU A 62 -14.36 14.32 11.86
N ARG A 63 -15.44 15.06 12.03
CA ARG A 63 -15.78 15.76 13.26
C ARG A 63 -17.29 15.67 13.51
N ILE A 64 -17.66 15.49 14.77
CA ILE A 64 -19.05 15.59 15.18
C ILE A 64 -19.46 17.05 15.14
N ASN A 65 -20.64 17.32 14.59
CA ASN A 65 -21.17 18.68 14.56
C ASN A 65 -21.71 19.06 15.96
N ASP A 66 -21.09 20.08 16.56
CA ASP A 66 -21.40 20.54 17.91
C ASP A 66 -22.83 21.08 18.05
N SER A 67 -23.40 21.62 16.97
CA SER A 67 -24.78 22.11 16.95
C SER A 67 -25.78 21.00 17.26
N TYR A 68 -25.57 19.80 16.67
CA TYR A 68 -26.45 18.65 16.96
C TYR A 68 -26.18 18.06 18.35
N SER A 69 -24.94 18.04 18.79
CA SER A 69 -24.61 17.50 20.12
C SER A 69 -25.17 18.37 21.26
N SER A 70 -25.32 19.68 21.02
CA SER A 70 -25.89 20.63 21.98
C SER A 70 -27.42 20.55 22.12
N LEU A 71 -28.11 19.98 21.13
CA LEU A 71 -29.57 19.78 21.17
C LEU A 71 -29.97 18.67 22.15
N ILE A 72 -29.05 17.82 22.54
CA ILE A 72 -29.32 16.68 23.43
C ILE A 72 -29.48 17.18 24.86
N LYS A 73 -30.70 17.07 25.40
CA LYS A 73 -31.02 17.37 26.79
C LYS A 73 -30.90 16.13 27.65
N ARG A 74 -30.20 16.23 28.78
CA ARG A 74 -30.00 15.08 29.71
C ARG A 74 -31.28 14.60 30.36
N SER A 75 -32.24 15.51 30.67
CA SER A 75 -33.45 15.24 31.37
C SER A 75 -34.67 14.94 30.48
N ASP A 76 -34.49 14.98 29.14
CA ASP A 76 -35.57 14.75 28.19
C ASP A 76 -35.53 13.27 27.73
N SER A 77 -36.64 12.57 27.99
CA SER A 77 -36.85 11.16 27.61
C SER A 77 -37.72 11.01 26.35
N SER A 78 -37.90 12.08 25.56
CA SER A 78 -38.63 12.00 24.30
C SER A 78 -37.91 11.08 23.31
N ASP A 79 -38.69 10.41 22.44
CA ASP A 79 -38.17 9.51 21.40
C ASP A 79 -37.16 10.23 20.50
N GLN A 80 -37.39 11.52 20.22
CA GLN A 80 -36.45 12.34 19.42
C GLN A 80 -35.11 12.55 20.13
N ASN A 81 -35.12 12.81 21.43
CA ASN A 81 -33.91 12.99 22.22
C ASN A 81 -33.14 11.66 22.38
N GLN A 82 -33.86 10.55 22.53
CA GLN A 82 -33.28 9.22 22.57
C GLN A 82 -32.60 8.90 21.22
N PHE A 83 -33.26 9.13 20.09
CA PHE A 83 -32.69 8.98 18.76
C PHE A 83 -31.40 9.79 18.58
N LEU A 84 -31.36 11.07 19.01
CA LEU A 84 -30.17 11.89 18.96
C LEU A 84 -29.03 11.35 19.83
N LYS A 85 -29.35 10.84 21.05
CA LYS A 85 -28.34 10.22 21.94
C LYS A 85 -27.71 8.97 21.31
N ASP A 86 -28.52 8.11 20.73
CA ASP A 86 -28.06 6.86 20.13
C ASP A 86 -27.17 7.13 18.90
N ASN A 87 -27.59 8.04 18.01
CA ASN A 87 -26.78 8.44 16.87
C ASN A 87 -25.46 9.13 17.30
N LEU A 88 -25.49 9.94 18.36
CA LEU A 88 -24.26 10.56 18.88
C LEU A 88 -23.32 9.51 19.48
N ALA A 89 -23.85 8.51 20.15
CA ALA A 89 -23.05 7.41 20.70
C ALA A 89 -22.41 6.59 19.57
N GLU A 90 -23.17 6.28 18.52
CA GLU A 90 -22.68 5.59 17.33
C GLU A 90 -21.59 6.42 16.60
N ALA A 91 -21.82 7.71 16.38
CA ALA A 91 -20.83 8.59 15.77
C ALA A 91 -19.52 8.66 16.57
N ARG A 92 -19.59 8.73 17.90
CA ARG A 92 -18.43 8.69 18.78
C ARG A 92 -17.69 7.35 18.73
N TRP A 93 -18.45 6.26 18.67
CA TRP A 93 -17.86 4.92 18.53
C TRP A 93 -17.14 4.79 17.20
N PHE A 94 -17.74 5.26 16.10
CA PHE A 94 -17.16 5.25 14.77
C PHE A 94 -15.84 6.04 14.70
N LEU A 95 -15.81 7.26 15.24
CA LEU A 95 -14.59 8.05 15.32
C LEU A 95 -13.48 7.32 16.08
N ARG A 96 -13.79 6.78 17.26
CA ARG A 96 -12.83 6.01 18.05
C ARG A 96 -12.33 4.77 17.33
N SER A 97 -13.17 4.11 16.54
CA SER A 97 -12.75 2.93 15.76
C SER A 97 -11.76 3.29 14.65
N ILE A 98 -11.94 4.45 13.99
CA ILE A 98 -10.99 4.97 13.01
C ILE A 98 -9.65 5.34 13.66
N GLU A 99 -9.69 6.05 14.79
CA GLU A 99 -8.49 6.44 15.55
C GLU A 99 -7.72 5.19 16.00
N SER A 100 -8.39 4.20 16.57
CA SER A 100 -7.78 2.94 17.00
C SER A 100 -7.16 2.15 15.83
N ARG A 101 -7.82 2.15 14.67
CA ARG A 101 -7.27 1.54 13.45
C ARG A 101 -5.99 2.23 12.99
N ASN A 102 -5.98 3.57 12.99
CA ASN A 102 -4.82 4.36 12.59
C ASN A 102 -3.66 4.20 13.59
N GLU A 103 -3.95 4.17 14.88
CA GLU A 103 -2.97 3.89 15.93
C GLU A 103 -2.36 2.49 15.75
N THR A 104 -3.18 1.49 15.48
CA THR A 104 -2.70 0.12 15.24
C THR A 104 -1.81 0.06 14.00
N LEU A 105 -2.19 0.70 12.89
CA LEU A 105 -1.37 0.80 11.69
C LEU A 105 -0.02 1.46 11.98
N MET A 106 -0.02 2.58 12.73
CA MET A 106 1.20 3.27 13.13
C MET A 106 2.12 2.37 13.96
N ARG A 107 1.58 1.69 14.98
CA ARG A 107 2.34 0.78 15.84
C ARG A 107 2.96 -0.36 15.05
N VAL A 108 2.19 -0.97 14.16
CA VAL A 108 2.66 -2.06 13.28
C VAL A 108 3.76 -1.55 12.34
N ALA A 109 3.54 -0.43 11.64
CA ALA A 109 4.53 0.14 10.74
C ALA A 109 5.83 0.54 11.47
N MET A 110 5.74 1.12 12.67
CA MET A 110 6.92 1.44 13.49
C MET A 110 7.71 0.19 13.86
N THR A 111 7.02 -0.88 14.26
CA THR A 111 7.66 -2.15 14.63
C THR A 111 8.36 -2.81 13.43
N ILE A 112 7.71 -2.79 12.25
CA ILE A 112 8.33 -3.26 11.00
C ILE A 112 9.60 -2.47 10.69
N VAL A 113 9.55 -1.15 10.73
CA VAL A 113 10.69 -0.26 10.46
C VAL A 113 11.82 -0.47 11.45
N GLU A 114 11.52 -0.69 12.73
CA GLU A 114 12.53 -1.00 13.75
C GLU A 114 13.25 -2.33 13.48
N LEU A 115 12.52 -3.37 13.07
CA LEU A 115 13.08 -4.68 12.78
C LEU A 115 13.85 -4.68 11.45
N GLN A 116 13.39 -3.92 10.47
CA GLN A 116 13.93 -3.85 9.10
C GLN A 116 14.87 -2.65 8.86
N ARG A 117 15.57 -2.18 9.88
CA ARG A 117 16.56 -1.09 9.72
C ARG A 117 17.61 -1.40 8.68
N GLY A 118 18.08 -2.66 8.62
CA GLY A 118 19.05 -3.11 7.63
C GLY A 118 18.53 -2.91 6.19
N PHE A 119 17.29 -3.26 5.92
CA PHE A 119 16.65 -3.03 4.64
C PHE A 119 16.59 -1.53 4.28
N LEU A 120 16.27 -0.66 5.23
CA LEU A 120 16.17 0.78 4.98
C LEU A 120 17.53 1.44 4.70
N ASP A 121 18.60 0.93 5.30
CA ASP A 121 19.95 1.46 5.11
C ASP A 121 20.69 0.82 3.91
N HIS A 122 20.48 -0.48 3.63
CA HIS A 122 21.28 -1.25 2.65
C HIS A 122 20.44 -1.93 1.55
N GLY A 123 19.11 -1.75 1.58
CA GLY A 123 18.21 -2.34 0.57
C GLY A 123 17.85 -3.82 0.83
N PRO A 124 17.28 -4.48 -0.21
CA PRO A 124 16.70 -5.84 -0.08
C PRO A 124 17.67 -6.92 0.40
N VAL A 125 18.97 -6.77 0.11
CA VAL A 125 20.02 -7.72 0.50
C VAL A 125 20.14 -7.85 2.03
N ALA A 126 19.91 -6.74 2.76
CA ALA A 126 19.99 -6.70 4.22
C ALA A 126 18.64 -6.92 4.93
N MET A 127 17.65 -7.46 4.22
CA MET A 127 16.34 -7.74 4.77
C MET A 127 16.39 -8.89 5.76
N LYS A 128 15.89 -8.66 6.98
CA LYS A 128 15.79 -9.71 8.00
C LYS A 128 14.52 -10.53 7.80
N PRO A 129 14.57 -11.86 8.03
CA PRO A 129 13.36 -12.66 8.04
C PRO A 129 12.44 -12.21 9.16
N MET A 130 11.14 -12.18 8.91
CA MET A 130 10.13 -11.74 9.86
C MET A 130 8.79 -12.38 9.53
N VAL A 131 8.13 -12.95 10.52
CA VAL A 131 6.79 -13.53 10.39
C VAL A 131 5.75 -12.71 11.16
N LEU A 132 4.47 -12.94 10.87
CA LEU A 132 3.36 -12.20 11.49
C LEU A 132 3.33 -12.39 13.01
N SER A 133 3.68 -13.59 13.51
CA SER A 133 3.75 -13.92 14.94
C SER A 133 4.75 -13.07 15.71
N ASP A 134 5.87 -12.66 15.08
CA ASP A 134 6.89 -11.84 15.73
C ASP A 134 6.36 -10.47 16.11
N ILE A 135 5.62 -9.84 15.17
CA ILE A 135 4.99 -8.55 15.41
C ILE A 135 3.78 -8.70 16.35
N ALA A 136 2.99 -9.76 16.16
CA ALA A 136 1.83 -10.04 16.99
C ALA A 136 2.24 -10.17 18.47
N SER A 137 3.27 -10.95 18.76
CA SER A 137 3.82 -11.12 20.11
C SER A 137 4.37 -9.80 20.69
N LYS A 138 5.10 -9.02 19.88
CA LYS A 138 5.70 -7.75 20.32
C LYS A 138 4.65 -6.67 20.63
N LEU A 139 3.52 -6.68 19.92
CA LEU A 139 2.44 -5.69 20.08
C LEU A 139 1.28 -6.19 20.95
N GLU A 140 1.33 -7.44 21.42
CA GLU A 140 0.25 -8.10 22.16
C GLU A 140 -1.08 -8.09 21.37
N LEU A 141 -1.00 -8.36 20.07
CA LEU A 141 -2.12 -8.42 19.15
C LEU A 141 -2.24 -9.80 18.52
N HIS A 142 -3.42 -10.14 18.03
CA HIS A 142 -3.61 -11.38 17.28
C HIS A 142 -3.02 -11.26 15.86
N GLU A 143 -2.43 -12.36 15.32
CA GLU A 143 -1.84 -12.40 13.97
C GLU A 143 -2.83 -11.97 12.87
N SER A 144 -4.10 -12.35 13.02
CA SER A 144 -5.15 -11.93 12.07
C SER A 144 -5.36 -10.42 12.01
N THR A 145 -5.13 -9.72 13.14
CA THR A 145 -5.18 -8.25 13.19
C THR A 145 -4.01 -7.65 12.41
N ILE A 146 -2.80 -8.18 12.61
CA ILE A 146 -1.60 -7.75 11.86
C ILE A 146 -1.81 -7.99 10.37
N SER A 147 -2.27 -9.19 9.98
CA SER A 147 -2.54 -9.53 8.59
C SER A 147 -3.53 -8.56 7.91
N ARG A 148 -4.64 -8.24 8.59
CA ARG A 148 -5.65 -7.29 8.08
C ARG A 148 -5.13 -5.86 7.96
N VAL A 149 -4.31 -5.43 8.91
CA VAL A 149 -3.74 -4.07 8.93
C VAL A 149 -2.66 -3.89 7.87
N THR A 150 -1.93 -4.95 7.51
CA THR A 150 -0.82 -4.90 6.54
C THR A 150 -1.24 -5.15 5.09
N THR A 151 -2.42 -5.74 4.87
CA THR A 151 -2.93 -6.02 3.52
C THR A 151 -3.37 -4.74 2.83
N SER A 152 -2.91 -4.53 1.59
CA SER A 152 -3.20 -3.35 0.75
C SER A 152 -2.84 -2.03 1.44
N LYS A 153 -1.78 -2.03 2.26
CA LYS A 153 -1.23 -0.85 2.92
C LYS A 153 0.22 -0.63 2.50
N TYR A 154 0.51 0.56 2.01
CA TYR A 154 1.78 0.91 1.39
C TYR A 154 2.61 1.83 2.26
N LEU A 155 3.90 1.55 2.32
CA LEU A 155 4.91 2.29 3.04
C LEU A 155 5.89 2.91 2.03
N ALA A 156 6.00 4.23 2.01
CA ALA A 156 7.03 4.90 1.24
C ALA A 156 8.33 4.94 2.03
N THR A 157 9.36 4.35 1.46
CA THR A 157 10.73 4.30 2.00
C THR A 157 11.69 4.99 1.03
N PRO A 158 12.93 5.33 1.43
CA PRO A 158 13.95 5.83 0.50
C PRO A 158 14.30 4.85 -0.63
N GLN A 159 14.03 3.56 -0.44
CA GLN A 159 14.26 2.50 -1.43
C GLN A 159 13.08 2.32 -2.42
N GLY A 160 11.94 2.98 -2.15
CA GLY A 160 10.73 2.88 -2.96
C GLY A 160 9.46 2.70 -2.13
N ILE A 161 8.34 2.48 -2.82
CA ILE A 161 7.05 2.21 -2.19
C ILE A 161 6.85 0.70 -2.11
N PHE A 162 6.64 0.19 -0.91
CA PHE A 162 6.43 -1.24 -0.65
C PHE A 162 5.13 -1.46 0.12
N GLU A 163 4.42 -2.53 -0.19
CA GLU A 163 3.32 -2.99 0.65
C GLU A 163 3.89 -3.46 1.99
N LEU A 164 3.20 -3.18 3.12
CA LEU A 164 3.64 -3.65 4.45
C LEU A 164 3.78 -5.17 4.49
N LYS A 165 2.98 -5.89 3.72
CA LYS A 165 3.05 -7.34 3.59
C LYS A 165 4.37 -7.83 2.97
N TYR A 166 5.04 -7.03 2.16
CA TYR A 166 6.33 -7.36 1.53
C TYR A 166 7.44 -7.66 2.55
N PHE A 167 7.38 -7.05 3.72
CA PHE A 167 8.38 -7.23 4.78
C PHE A 167 8.25 -8.57 5.53
N PHE A 168 7.15 -9.29 5.34
CA PHE A 168 6.97 -10.63 5.90
C PHE A 168 7.51 -11.67 4.93
N SER A 169 8.58 -12.31 5.32
CA SER A 169 9.24 -13.33 4.52
C SER A 169 9.58 -14.55 5.40
N SER A 170 9.45 -15.74 4.81
CA SER A 170 9.82 -16.97 5.47
C SER A 170 11.32 -17.05 5.77
N HIS A 171 11.65 -17.73 6.86
CA HIS A 171 13.03 -18.07 7.21
C HIS A 171 13.59 -19.11 6.25
N VAL A 172 14.79 -18.87 5.75
CA VAL A 172 15.59 -19.83 5.01
C VAL A 172 16.84 -20.11 5.85
N SER A 173 17.03 -21.36 6.25
CA SER A 173 18.22 -21.76 7.00
C SER A 173 19.45 -21.73 6.10
N THR A 174 20.53 -21.12 6.57
CA THR A 174 21.81 -21.10 5.88
C THR A 174 22.74 -22.20 6.38
N ALA A 175 23.65 -22.66 5.54
CA ALA A 175 24.64 -23.71 5.89
C ALA A 175 25.52 -23.32 7.09
N GLY A 176 25.63 -22.03 7.42
CA GLY A 176 26.37 -21.50 8.57
C GLY A 176 25.55 -21.35 9.85
N GLY A 177 24.31 -21.86 9.92
CA GLY A 177 23.44 -21.80 11.11
C GLY A 177 22.73 -20.45 11.33
N GLY A 178 22.79 -19.53 10.35
CA GLY A 178 22.06 -18.26 10.36
C GLY A 178 20.71 -18.37 9.65
N GLU A 179 19.80 -17.44 9.95
CA GLU A 179 18.52 -17.31 9.26
C GLU A 179 18.59 -16.15 8.26
N CYS A 180 18.17 -16.40 7.02
CA CYS A 180 18.13 -15.41 5.96
C CYS A 180 16.70 -15.26 5.43
N SER A 181 16.36 -14.05 4.99
CA SER A 181 15.08 -13.79 4.33
C SER A 181 15.10 -14.36 2.90
N SER A 182 14.02 -15.02 2.48
CA SER A 182 13.86 -15.45 1.08
C SER A 182 14.00 -14.29 0.09
N THR A 183 13.55 -13.11 0.46
CA THR A 183 13.68 -11.89 -0.35
C THR A 183 15.15 -11.46 -0.48
N ALA A 184 15.94 -11.54 0.60
CA ALA A 184 17.37 -11.22 0.56
C ALA A 184 18.14 -12.20 -0.35
N VAL A 185 17.83 -13.49 -0.29
CA VAL A 185 18.43 -14.50 -1.17
C VAL A 185 18.12 -14.20 -2.64
N CYS A 186 16.85 -13.87 -2.96
CA CYS A 186 16.47 -13.49 -4.31
C CYS A 186 17.17 -12.20 -4.79
N ALA A 187 17.40 -11.23 -3.89
CA ALA A 187 18.11 -9.99 -4.21
C ALA A 187 19.58 -10.27 -4.55
N ILE A 188 20.27 -11.08 -3.74
CA ILE A 188 21.66 -11.50 -4.00
C ILE A 188 21.77 -12.27 -5.32
N LEU A 189 20.84 -13.19 -5.60
CA LEU A 189 20.83 -13.92 -6.87
C LEU A 189 20.65 -12.98 -8.07
N LYS A 190 19.79 -11.97 -7.97
CA LYS A 190 19.63 -10.96 -9.03
C LYS A 190 20.91 -10.15 -9.28
N GLU A 191 21.59 -9.73 -8.21
CA GLU A 191 22.89 -9.04 -8.34
C GLU A 191 23.96 -9.92 -9.00
N LEU A 192 24.01 -11.21 -8.67
CA LEU A 192 24.96 -12.15 -9.26
C LEU A 192 24.68 -12.44 -10.74
N ILE A 193 23.42 -12.40 -11.17
CA ILE A 193 23.01 -12.63 -12.57
C ILE A 193 23.15 -11.34 -13.39
N GLY A 194 23.34 -10.19 -12.76
CA GLY A 194 23.49 -8.90 -13.46
C GLY A 194 22.17 -8.36 -14.04
N ALA A 195 21.06 -8.68 -13.44
CA ALA A 195 19.72 -8.25 -13.83
C ALA A 195 19.26 -7.02 -13.02
#